data_5a278d92590195081f3337c9b5521fe8
#
_entry.id   5a278d92590195081f3337c9b5521fe8
#
_cell.length_a   1.000
_cell.length_b   1.000
_cell.length_c   1.000
_cell.angle_alpha   90.00
_cell.angle_beta   90.00
_cell.angle_gamma   90.00
#
_symmetry.space_group_name_H-M   'P 1'
#
loop_
_entity.id
_entity.type
_entity.pdbx_description
1 polymer ?
#
loop_
_entity_poly.entity_id
_entity_poly.type
_entity_poly.pdbx_seq_one_letter_code
_entity_poly.pdbx_strand_id
1 'polypeptide(L)'
;PQLTYEKRFKVLKGLHVSLNGNYNFGKSYSADTASCNYNWLGQSQPKGVPGELSYMKYRYRDHNGAANFRMALFPADGQSVSLSSTLTTFSRSGKDETAYKPTYEHPSQSMKIVTGLSYKYDYKGKWNTSAFVKHYMNHLEAYLDPEGGINYQDFSNTTSYWGGGWASTYFWGRHTQLRLSYEYALRLPTSRELFGSGDDIERGNSNLKPESSNNVNISVTANAVDLTDHRLTIDAAFQYREIKDYIRRTTNNDSGRASSQNDGRVRNLGTDLSIRYTFKDAFFVGGNFSYIDMRSLTRYVTGTQQESKNYKERVPAIPYMYGNGEAGLTLRDVFVKGTVLDIHYMMNYVQKFSYEWNVYQNAELDIPTQFSHDLFVSYNFGKKSEFTVSAECTNIFNARLYDNFKMQKPGRAFAIKFGYSFMK
;
A
#
# COMPACT_ATOMS: atom_id res chain seq x y z
N PRO A 1 18.35 13.15 9.21
CA PRO A 1 17.58 13.51 10.42
C PRO A 1 16.13 13.83 10.09
N GLN A 2 15.24 13.40 10.95
CA GLN A 2 13.79 13.65 10.83
C GLN A 2 13.41 14.68 11.90
N LEU A 3 12.70 15.75 11.50
CA LEU A 3 12.14 16.73 12.40
C LEU A 3 10.61 16.62 12.31
N THR A 4 9.96 16.40 13.46
CA THR A 4 8.49 16.38 13.57
C THR A 4 8.05 17.49 14.50
N TYR A 5 7.11 18.29 14.07
CA TYR A 5 6.47 19.34 14.87
C TYR A 5 4.97 19.14 14.86
N GLU A 6 4.36 19.05 16.04
CA GLU A 6 2.91 18.94 16.20
C GLU A 6 2.44 20.01 17.20
N LYS A 7 1.38 20.74 16.84
CA LYS A 7 0.71 21.67 17.73
C LYS A 7 -0.81 21.59 17.56
N ARG A 8 -1.51 21.48 18.69
CA ARG A 8 -2.98 21.50 18.75
C ARG A 8 -3.42 22.77 19.47
N PHE A 9 -4.35 23.45 18.87
CA PHE A 9 -4.95 24.67 19.45
C PHE A 9 -6.44 24.45 19.70
N LYS A 10 -6.90 24.87 20.88
CA LYS A 10 -8.31 24.96 21.20
C LYS A 10 -8.66 26.47 21.23
N VAL A 11 -9.10 26.99 20.09
CA VAL A 11 -9.22 28.42 19.86
C VAL A 11 -10.58 28.95 20.33
N LEU A 12 -11.67 28.21 20.07
CA LEU A 12 -13.04 28.57 20.46
C LEU A 12 -13.75 27.31 20.98
N LYS A 13 -14.78 27.49 21.78
CA LYS A 13 -15.64 26.38 22.22
C LYS A 13 -16.22 25.71 20.97
N GLY A 14 -15.92 24.43 20.79
CA GLY A 14 -16.35 23.64 19.61
C GLY A 14 -15.43 23.72 18.37
N LEU A 15 -14.35 24.51 18.41
CA LEU A 15 -13.37 24.55 17.31
C LEU A 15 -12.06 23.88 17.71
N HIS A 16 -11.63 22.95 16.90
CA HIS A 16 -10.35 22.26 17.06
C HIS A 16 -9.48 22.55 15.85
N VAL A 17 -8.22 22.96 16.09
CA VAL A 17 -7.22 23.17 15.04
C VAL A 17 -5.98 22.34 15.35
N SER A 18 -5.44 21.65 14.38
CA SER A 18 -4.17 20.94 14.49
C SER A 18 -3.29 21.19 13.27
N LEU A 19 -2.00 21.32 13.51
CA LEU A 19 -0.96 21.43 12.49
C LEU A 19 0.16 20.44 12.83
N ASN A 20 0.49 19.59 11.88
CA ASN A 20 1.60 18.65 11.99
C ASN A 20 2.52 18.88 10.81
N GLY A 21 3.83 18.80 11.04
CA GLY A 21 4.82 18.88 9.97
C GLY A 21 5.96 17.91 10.19
N ASN A 22 6.48 17.38 9.10
CA ASN A 22 7.71 16.61 9.13
C ASN A 22 8.62 17.04 7.97
N TYR A 23 9.90 16.89 8.19
CA TYR A 23 10.91 17.10 7.18
C TYR A 23 11.94 15.98 7.28
N ASN A 24 12.28 15.40 6.13
CA ASN A 24 13.26 14.34 6.02
C ASN A 24 14.30 14.70 4.95
N PHE A 25 15.56 14.57 5.31
CA PHE A 25 16.68 14.77 4.41
C PHE A 25 17.45 13.46 4.26
N GLY A 26 17.63 13.01 3.01
CA GLY A 26 18.36 11.82 2.66
C GLY A 26 19.55 12.13 1.75
N LYS A 27 20.64 11.39 1.92
CA LYS A 27 21.73 11.32 0.96
C LYS A 27 21.91 9.87 0.55
N SER A 28 22.03 9.62 -0.73
CA SER A 28 22.28 8.29 -1.24
C SER A 28 23.49 8.32 -2.18
N TYR A 29 24.23 7.23 -2.12
CA TYR A 29 25.34 6.96 -3.01
C TYR A 29 25.24 5.53 -3.50
N SER A 30 25.29 5.35 -4.79
CA SER A 30 25.33 4.04 -5.42
C SER A 30 26.45 4.02 -6.44
N ALA A 31 27.29 3.01 -6.36
CA ALA A 31 28.38 2.82 -7.31
C ALA A 31 28.51 1.36 -7.69
N ASP A 32 28.56 1.10 -8.97
CA ASP A 32 28.98 -0.15 -9.55
C ASP A 32 30.00 0.18 -10.66
N THR A 33 31.27 0.02 -10.32
CA THR A 33 32.40 0.32 -11.22
C THR A 33 33.01 -0.93 -11.83
N ALA A 34 32.43 -2.10 -11.58
CA ALA A 34 32.88 -3.34 -12.16
C ALA A 34 32.58 -3.38 -13.66
N SER A 35 33.51 -3.87 -14.47
CA SER A 35 33.35 -4.06 -15.92
C SER A 35 32.64 -5.37 -16.28
N CYS A 36 32.48 -6.27 -15.31
CA CYS A 36 31.85 -7.58 -15.49
C CYS A 36 31.11 -7.99 -14.24
N ASN A 37 30.16 -8.92 -14.40
CA ASN A 37 29.48 -9.61 -13.31
C ASN A 37 30.31 -10.83 -12.90
N TYR A 38 30.21 -11.17 -11.62
CA TYR A 38 30.83 -12.38 -11.06
C TYR A 38 29.74 -13.31 -10.52
N ASN A 39 29.79 -14.56 -10.90
CA ASN A 39 28.94 -15.57 -10.27
C ASN A 39 29.51 -15.97 -8.89
N TRP A 40 28.79 -16.80 -8.14
CA TRP A 40 29.20 -17.25 -6.79
C TRP A 40 30.49 -18.11 -6.79
N LEU A 41 30.94 -18.61 -7.95
CA LEU A 41 32.22 -19.27 -8.13
C LEU A 41 33.37 -18.33 -8.49
N GLY A 42 33.10 -17.03 -8.58
CA GLY A 42 34.10 -16.02 -8.96
C GLY A 42 34.39 -15.95 -10.48
N GLN A 43 33.63 -16.64 -11.31
CA GLN A 43 33.77 -16.58 -12.77
C GLN A 43 33.15 -15.27 -13.29
N SER A 44 33.88 -14.54 -14.13
CA SER A 44 33.43 -13.28 -14.69
C SER A 44 32.60 -13.47 -15.96
N GLN A 45 31.55 -12.67 -16.11
CA GLN A 45 30.77 -12.53 -17.33
C GLN A 45 30.71 -11.07 -17.74
N PRO A 46 30.85 -10.72 -19.05
CA PRO A 46 30.68 -9.34 -19.50
C PRO A 46 29.31 -8.81 -19.12
N LYS A 47 29.23 -7.56 -18.67
CA LYS A 47 27.96 -6.84 -18.54
C LYS A 47 27.40 -6.56 -19.94
N GLY A 48 26.11 -6.71 -20.11
CA GLY A 48 25.45 -6.48 -21.39
C GLY A 48 24.12 -7.17 -21.55
N VAL A 49 23.62 -7.82 -20.49
CA VAL A 49 22.27 -8.40 -20.48
C VAL A 49 21.26 -7.28 -20.23
N PRO A 50 20.10 -7.25 -20.90
CA PRO A 50 19.02 -6.29 -20.60
C PRO A 50 18.71 -6.24 -19.11
N GLY A 51 18.72 -5.04 -18.53
CA GLY A 51 18.50 -4.83 -17.09
C GLY A 51 19.77 -4.71 -16.25
N GLU A 52 20.93 -5.04 -16.78
CA GLU A 52 22.21 -4.82 -16.12
C GLU A 52 22.76 -3.42 -16.45
N LEU A 53 23.03 -2.64 -15.40
CA LEU A 53 23.72 -1.36 -15.56
C LEU A 53 25.22 -1.63 -15.68
N SER A 54 25.83 -1.17 -16.77
CA SER A 54 27.24 -1.43 -17.04
C SER A 54 28.11 -0.67 -16.04
N TYR A 55 28.16 0.56 -15.98
CA TYR A 55 28.98 1.37 -15.08
C TYR A 55 28.09 2.47 -14.51
N MET A 56 28.02 2.59 -13.19
CA MET A 56 27.21 3.62 -12.56
C MET A 56 27.89 4.22 -11.33
N LYS A 57 27.73 5.50 -11.15
CA LYS A 57 28.22 6.22 -9.98
C LYS A 57 27.33 7.43 -9.69
N TYR A 58 26.33 7.24 -8.83
CA TYR A 58 25.33 8.25 -8.53
C TYR A 58 25.47 8.78 -7.11
N ARG A 59 25.31 10.09 -6.96
CA ARG A 59 25.11 10.76 -5.67
C ARG A 59 23.89 11.64 -5.77
N TYR A 60 22.95 11.49 -4.83
CA TYR A 60 21.80 12.39 -4.77
C TYR A 60 21.42 12.75 -3.36
N ARG A 61 20.67 13.84 -3.27
CA ARG A 61 20.14 14.42 -2.05
C ARG A 61 18.64 14.59 -2.25
N ASP A 62 17.87 14.00 -1.32
CA ASP A 62 16.42 14.08 -1.30
C ASP A 62 15.97 14.93 -0.13
N HIS A 63 15.11 15.88 -0.40
CA HIS A 63 14.41 16.68 0.59
C HIS A 63 12.93 16.33 0.51
N ASN A 64 12.37 15.82 1.58
CA ASN A 64 10.96 15.46 1.69
C ASN A 64 10.32 16.25 2.81
N GLY A 65 9.28 17.00 2.50
CA GLY A 65 8.49 17.75 3.46
C GLY A 65 7.04 17.30 3.44
N ALA A 66 6.40 17.27 4.59
CA ALA A 66 4.95 17.14 4.66
C ALA A 66 4.40 18.03 5.79
N ALA A 67 3.27 18.68 5.52
CA ALA A 67 2.53 19.44 6.50
C ALA A 67 1.05 19.08 6.39
N ASN A 68 0.40 18.87 7.55
CA ASN A 68 -1.01 18.55 7.62
C ASN A 68 -1.69 19.60 8.50
N PHE A 69 -2.62 20.32 7.92
CA PHE A 69 -3.52 21.22 8.61
C PHE A 69 -4.89 20.58 8.73
N ARG A 70 -5.50 20.67 9.91
CA ARG A 70 -6.87 20.24 10.13
C ARG A 70 -7.59 21.22 11.04
N MET A 71 -8.79 21.59 10.65
CA MET A 71 -9.73 22.38 11.42
C MET A 71 -11.05 21.60 11.50
N ALA A 72 -11.63 21.49 12.69
CA ALA A 72 -12.92 20.87 12.88
C ALA A 72 -13.80 21.74 13.75
N LEU A 73 -15.02 22.02 13.31
CA LEU A 73 -16.07 22.79 13.99
C LEU A 73 -17.23 21.84 14.31
N PHE A 74 -17.78 21.96 15.50
CA PHE A 74 -18.95 21.22 15.97
C PHE A 74 -20.10 22.21 16.23
N PRO A 75 -20.88 22.58 15.18
CA PRO A 75 -21.90 23.60 15.27
C PRO A 75 -23.08 23.19 16.13
N ALA A 76 -23.42 21.91 16.19
CA ALA A 76 -24.48 21.35 17.01
C ALA A 76 -24.17 19.90 17.36
N ASP A 77 -24.95 19.31 18.27
CA ASP A 77 -24.83 17.89 18.63
C ASP A 77 -25.01 17.00 17.40
N GLY A 78 -24.12 16.04 17.24
CA GLY A 78 -24.10 15.12 16.10
C GLY A 78 -23.63 15.74 14.78
N GLN A 79 -23.23 16.99 14.74
CA GLN A 79 -22.78 17.66 13.51
C GLN A 79 -21.29 18.05 13.59
N SER A 80 -20.58 17.85 12.50
CA SER A 80 -19.23 18.40 12.37
C SER A 80 -18.91 18.83 10.94
N VAL A 81 -18.22 19.95 10.83
CA VAL A 81 -17.62 20.46 9.59
C VAL A 81 -16.11 20.36 9.77
N SER A 82 -15.41 19.78 8.82
CA SER A 82 -13.96 19.67 8.89
C SER A 82 -13.32 20.15 7.59
N LEU A 83 -12.30 20.98 7.73
CA LEU A 83 -11.39 21.39 6.67
C LEU A 83 -10.04 20.72 6.95
N SER A 84 -9.49 20.02 5.97
CA SER A 84 -8.16 19.42 6.06
C SER A 84 -7.35 19.77 4.82
N SER A 85 -6.06 20.08 5.01
CA SER A 85 -5.14 20.31 3.89
C SER A 85 -3.82 19.60 4.17
N THR A 86 -3.35 18.83 3.20
CA THR A 86 -2.06 18.15 3.23
C THR A 86 -1.18 18.73 2.15
N LEU A 87 -0.05 19.29 2.54
CA LEU A 87 1.04 19.69 1.65
C LEU A 87 2.11 18.59 1.69
N THR A 88 2.58 18.15 0.53
CA THR A 88 3.74 17.26 0.40
C THR A 88 4.70 17.86 -0.62
N THR A 89 5.96 17.98 -0.24
CA THR A 89 7.03 18.47 -1.10
C THR A 89 8.12 17.41 -1.26
N PHE A 90 8.66 17.33 -2.45
CA PHE A 90 9.81 16.50 -2.77
C PHE A 90 10.77 17.31 -3.62
N SER A 91 12.07 17.23 -3.33
CA SER A 91 13.11 17.78 -4.18
C SER A 91 14.30 16.82 -4.22
N ARG A 92 14.73 16.48 -5.42
CA ARG A 92 15.92 15.63 -5.64
C ARG A 92 16.92 16.37 -6.46
N SER A 93 18.14 16.52 -5.93
CA SER A 93 19.31 16.95 -6.68
C SER A 93 20.33 15.81 -6.73
N GLY A 94 20.96 15.57 -7.86
CA GLY A 94 21.86 14.44 -7.99
C GLY A 94 22.93 14.67 -9.04
N LYS A 95 24.04 13.95 -8.89
CA LYS A 95 25.13 13.90 -9.87
C LYS A 95 25.33 12.46 -10.29
N ASP A 96 25.19 12.22 -11.58
CA ASP A 96 25.69 11.03 -12.24
C ASP A 96 27.14 11.31 -12.68
N GLU A 97 28.11 10.58 -12.10
CA GLU A 97 29.53 10.76 -12.45
C GLU A 97 29.92 10.00 -13.73
N THR A 98 28.98 9.22 -14.30
CA THR A 98 29.22 8.36 -15.46
C THR A 98 28.57 8.85 -16.74
N ALA A 99 27.48 9.62 -16.61
CA ALA A 99 26.79 10.21 -17.74
C ALA A 99 26.42 11.66 -17.41
N TYR A 100 26.44 12.50 -18.42
CA TYR A 100 26.01 13.89 -18.24
C TYR A 100 24.49 13.94 -18.03
N LYS A 101 24.10 14.06 -16.77
CA LYS A 101 22.72 14.39 -16.39
C LYS A 101 22.78 15.67 -15.54
N PRO A 102 22.31 16.81 -16.02
CA PRO A 102 22.45 18.10 -15.34
C PRO A 102 21.51 18.28 -14.13
N THR A 103 21.06 17.19 -13.53
CA THR A 103 20.11 17.20 -12.41
C THR A 103 20.68 17.75 -11.10
N TYR A 104 21.97 17.96 -11.02
CA TYR A 104 22.59 18.56 -9.81
C TYR A 104 22.33 20.06 -9.73
N GLU A 105 22.37 20.75 -10.87
CA GLU A 105 22.13 22.19 -10.99
C GLU A 105 20.63 22.50 -11.11
N HIS A 106 19.87 21.55 -11.64
CA HIS A 106 18.42 21.65 -11.89
C HIS A 106 17.69 20.53 -11.14
N PRO A 107 17.33 20.72 -9.85
CA PRO A 107 16.68 19.69 -9.07
C PRO A 107 15.26 19.37 -9.60
N SER A 108 14.93 18.09 -9.60
CA SER A 108 13.55 17.66 -9.83
C SER A 108 12.72 17.93 -8.59
N GLN A 109 11.60 18.63 -8.74
CA GLN A 109 10.76 19.05 -7.62
C GLN A 109 9.29 18.69 -7.86
N SER A 110 8.60 18.34 -6.78
CA SER A 110 7.15 18.23 -6.80
C SER A 110 6.54 18.79 -5.53
N MET A 111 5.43 19.52 -5.69
CA MET A 111 4.60 20.01 -4.61
C MET A 111 3.17 19.55 -4.84
N LYS A 112 2.60 18.87 -3.86
CA LYS A 112 1.21 18.38 -3.90
C LYS A 112 0.44 18.97 -2.75
N ILE A 113 -0.74 19.51 -3.05
CA ILE A 113 -1.67 20.03 -2.05
C ILE A 113 -2.99 19.31 -2.25
N VAL A 114 -3.49 18.68 -1.18
CA VAL A 114 -4.82 18.06 -1.17
C VAL A 114 -5.61 18.72 -0.06
N THR A 115 -6.65 19.47 -0.44
CA THR A 115 -7.54 20.16 0.51
C THR A 115 -8.92 19.55 0.44
N GLY A 116 -9.48 19.15 1.59
CA GLY A 116 -10.78 18.55 1.70
C GLY A 116 -11.67 19.30 2.68
N LEU A 117 -12.92 19.55 2.27
CA LEU A 117 -14.00 20.03 3.12
C LEU A 117 -15.01 18.89 3.29
N SER A 118 -15.37 18.58 4.53
CA SER A 118 -16.35 17.54 4.83
C SER A 118 -17.38 18.01 5.84
N TYR A 119 -18.61 17.56 5.66
CA TYR A 119 -19.70 17.65 6.63
C TYR A 119 -20.11 16.27 7.07
N LYS A 120 -20.24 16.06 8.37
CA LYS A 120 -20.72 14.81 8.97
C LYS A 120 -21.92 15.09 9.84
N TYR A 121 -22.92 14.22 9.74
CA TYR A 121 -24.10 14.20 10.57
C TYR A 121 -24.30 12.84 11.23
N ASP A 122 -24.51 12.85 12.53
CA ASP A 122 -24.85 11.66 13.34
C ASP A 122 -26.25 11.85 13.90
N TYR A 123 -27.17 10.99 13.48
CA TYR A 123 -28.52 10.97 14.01
C TYR A 123 -28.65 9.98 15.15
N LYS A 124 -28.47 10.46 16.38
CA LYS A 124 -28.68 9.72 17.63
C LYS A 124 -27.99 8.36 17.70
N GLY A 125 -26.81 8.21 17.07
CA GLY A 125 -26.09 6.93 17.00
C GLY A 125 -26.77 5.84 16.18
N LYS A 126 -27.88 6.15 15.47
CA LYS A 126 -28.58 5.18 14.61
C LYS A 126 -28.19 5.32 13.14
N TRP A 127 -27.82 6.50 12.72
CA TRP A 127 -27.45 6.78 11.35
C TRP A 127 -26.37 7.86 11.28
N ASN A 128 -25.27 7.51 10.69
CA ASN A 128 -24.16 8.40 10.41
C ASN A 128 -24.08 8.64 8.91
N THR A 129 -23.97 9.90 8.49
CA THR A 129 -23.69 10.23 7.09
C THR A 129 -22.65 11.31 6.99
N SER A 130 -21.87 11.29 5.93
CA SER A 130 -20.87 12.30 5.62
C SER A 130 -20.78 12.56 4.13
N ALA A 131 -20.65 13.83 3.75
CA ALA A 131 -20.34 14.23 2.38
C ALA A 131 -19.06 15.07 2.40
N PHE A 132 -18.27 14.97 1.35
CA PHE A 132 -17.02 15.69 1.24
C PHE A 132 -16.67 16.06 -0.20
N VAL A 133 -15.92 17.13 -0.33
CA VAL A 133 -15.29 17.56 -1.58
C VAL A 133 -13.80 17.71 -1.35
N LYS A 134 -12.99 17.33 -2.35
CA LYS A 134 -11.52 17.43 -2.32
C LYS A 134 -11.02 18.21 -3.52
N HIS A 135 -10.05 19.06 -3.28
CA HIS A 135 -9.28 19.72 -4.32
C HIS A 135 -7.84 19.18 -4.29
N TYR A 136 -7.35 18.79 -5.44
CA TYR A 136 -6.00 18.27 -5.65
C TYR A 136 -5.23 19.22 -6.52
N MET A 137 -4.07 19.67 -6.06
CA MET A 137 -3.12 20.45 -6.84
C MET A 137 -1.79 19.71 -6.88
N ASN A 138 -1.18 19.65 -8.04
CA ASN A 138 0.15 19.09 -8.24
C ASN A 138 0.97 20.03 -9.10
N HIS A 139 2.10 20.46 -8.57
CA HIS A 139 3.08 21.28 -9.27
C HIS A 139 4.38 20.50 -9.42
N LEU A 140 4.91 20.46 -10.62
CA LEU A 140 6.10 19.73 -11.00
C LEU A 140 7.09 20.67 -11.66
N GLU A 141 8.36 20.54 -11.29
CA GLU A 141 9.48 21.14 -11.97
C GLU A 141 10.56 20.07 -12.19
N ALA A 142 11.10 20.01 -13.39
CA ALA A 142 12.17 19.09 -13.74
C ALA A 142 12.99 19.65 -14.90
N TYR A 143 14.22 19.19 -15.01
CA TYR A 143 15.05 19.42 -16.18
C TYR A 143 15.23 18.09 -16.89
N LEU A 144 14.60 17.94 -18.02
CA LEU A 144 14.49 16.66 -18.70
C LEU A 144 14.46 16.84 -20.22
N ASP A 145 14.82 15.80 -20.91
CA ASP A 145 14.57 15.69 -22.34
C ASP A 145 13.21 14.99 -22.55
N PRO A 146 12.22 15.66 -23.17
CA PRO A 146 10.91 15.08 -23.41
C PRO A 146 10.92 13.84 -24.30
N GLU A 147 11.91 13.72 -25.16
CA GLU A 147 12.09 12.61 -26.11
C GLU A 147 13.00 11.50 -25.56
N GLY A 148 13.56 11.70 -24.33
CA GLY A 148 14.45 10.73 -23.69
C GLY A 148 15.89 10.71 -24.23
N GLY A 149 16.32 11.76 -24.94
CA GLY A 149 17.68 11.95 -25.49
C GLY A 149 18.55 12.81 -24.59
N ILE A 150 19.25 13.77 -25.22
CA ILE A 150 20.22 14.66 -24.58
C ILE A 150 19.81 16.15 -24.61
N ASN A 151 18.65 16.47 -25.21
CA ASN A 151 18.15 17.83 -25.35
C ASN A 151 17.37 18.26 -24.11
N TYR A 152 18.05 18.44 -23.00
CA TYR A 152 17.47 18.82 -21.73
C TYR A 152 16.88 20.22 -21.76
N GLN A 153 15.67 20.36 -21.25
CA GLN A 153 14.97 21.63 -21.08
C GLN A 153 14.20 21.71 -19.79
N ASP A 154 13.92 22.92 -19.33
CA ASP A 154 13.08 23.14 -18.18
C ASP A 154 11.64 22.68 -18.47
N PHE A 155 11.13 21.85 -17.60
CA PHE A 155 9.75 21.37 -17.61
C PHE A 155 9.05 21.84 -16.33
N SER A 156 7.97 22.55 -16.49
CA SER A 156 7.11 22.94 -15.37
C SER A 156 5.65 22.66 -15.72
N ASN A 157 4.94 22.04 -14.83
CA ASN A 157 3.52 21.73 -15.02
C ASN A 157 2.74 21.84 -13.71
N THR A 158 1.65 22.59 -13.76
CA THR A 158 0.71 22.69 -12.64
C THR A 158 -0.65 22.17 -13.06
N THR A 159 -1.16 21.20 -12.32
CA THR A 159 -2.46 20.56 -12.58
C THR A 159 -3.36 20.67 -11.35
N SER A 160 -4.65 20.79 -11.58
CA SER A 160 -5.67 20.98 -10.57
C SER A 160 -6.90 20.13 -10.88
N TYR A 161 -7.40 19.41 -9.88
CA TYR A 161 -8.50 18.47 -10.02
C TYR A 161 -9.44 18.53 -8.83
N TRP A 162 -10.68 18.11 -9.04
CA TRP A 162 -11.69 17.99 -8.00
C TRP A 162 -12.13 16.54 -7.85
N GLY A 163 -12.39 16.15 -6.62
CA GLY A 163 -12.99 14.87 -6.26
C GLY A 163 -14.00 15.08 -5.15
N GLY A 164 -14.72 14.03 -4.82
CA GLY A 164 -15.69 14.13 -3.72
C GLY A 164 -16.42 12.81 -3.54
N GLY A 165 -17.20 12.75 -2.48
CA GLY A 165 -17.91 11.54 -2.17
C GLY A 165 -18.88 11.69 -1.01
N TRP A 166 -19.53 10.58 -0.76
CA TRP A 166 -20.50 10.44 0.29
C TRP A 166 -20.37 9.05 0.92
N ALA A 167 -20.57 9.00 2.23
CA ALA A 167 -20.58 7.75 2.98
C ALA A 167 -21.69 7.78 4.01
N SER A 168 -22.37 6.66 4.20
CA SER A 168 -23.44 6.48 5.16
C SER A 168 -23.29 5.15 5.88
N THR A 169 -23.57 5.19 7.19
CA THR A 169 -23.62 3.99 8.04
C THR A 169 -24.94 3.99 8.77
N TYR A 170 -25.67 2.91 8.63
CA TYR A 170 -26.88 2.64 9.38
C TYR A 170 -26.63 1.54 10.41
N PHE A 171 -26.99 1.81 11.67
CA PHE A 171 -26.86 0.84 12.77
C PHE A 171 -28.20 0.14 12.99
N TRP A 172 -28.26 -1.11 12.55
CA TRP A 172 -29.45 -1.94 12.75
C TRP A 172 -29.37 -2.65 14.09
N GLY A 173 -30.05 -2.07 15.07
CA GLY A 173 -29.97 -2.50 16.46
C GLY A 173 -28.56 -2.26 17.06
N ARG A 174 -28.17 -3.11 17.99
CA ARG A 174 -26.88 -2.98 18.72
C ARG A 174 -25.73 -3.75 18.04
N HIS A 175 -26.05 -4.68 17.16
CA HIS A 175 -25.11 -5.70 16.72
C HIS A 175 -24.78 -5.64 15.23
N THR A 176 -25.54 -4.89 14.44
CA THR A 176 -25.34 -4.86 12.99
C THR A 176 -25.21 -3.44 12.47
N GLN A 177 -24.25 -3.21 11.59
CA GLN A 177 -24.10 -1.98 10.86
C GLN A 177 -23.97 -2.24 9.36
N LEU A 178 -24.66 -1.44 8.58
CA LEU A 178 -24.61 -1.43 7.12
C LEU A 178 -23.94 -0.13 6.68
N ARG A 179 -22.93 -0.22 5.82
CA ARG A 179 -22.23 0.94 5.24
C ARG A 179 -22.39 0.94 3.73
N LEU A 180 -22.63 2.12 3.20
CA LEU A 180 -22.61 2.41 1.78
C LEU A 180 -21.77 3.65 1.54
N SER A 181 -20.89 3.62 0.55
CA SER A 181 -20.13 4.79 0.15
C SER A 181 -19.92 4.87 -1.35
N TYR A 182 -19.83 6.10 -1.82
CA TYR A 182 -19.38 6.45 -3.17
C TYR A 182 -18.33 7.53 -3.09
N GLU A 183 -17.27 7.39 -3.87
CA GLU A 183 -16.23 8.40 -4.00
C GLU A 183 -15.72 8.49 -5.44
N TYR A 184 -15.70 9.69 -6.00
CA TYR A 184 -14.85 10.02 -7.12
C TYR A 184 -13.52 10.53 -6.57
N ALA A 185 -12.47 9.72 -6.74
CA ALA A 185 -11.15 9.97 -6.17
C ALA A 185 -10.08 10.12 -7.25
N LEU A 186 -9.03 10.89 -6.92
CA LEU A 186 -7.85 10.98 -7.75
C LEU A 186 -6.62 10.46 -6.98
N ARG A 187 -5.72 9.79 -7.71
CA ARG A 187 -4.38 9.42 -7.24
C ARG A 187 -3.34 10.21 -8.03
N LEU A 188 -2.70 11.16 -7.40
CA LEU A 188 -1.57 11.86 -7.98
C LEU A 188 -0.36 10.93 -8.11
N PRO A 189 0.41 10.99 -9.20
CA PRO A 189 1.62 10.18 -9.36
C PRO A 189 2.60 10.42 -8.21
N THR A 190 3.30 9.39 -7.78
CA THR A 190 4.35 9.50 -6.75
C THR A 190 5.60 10.15 -7.33
N SER A 191 6.49 10.67 -6.46
CA SER A 191 7.76 11.24 -6.90
C SER A 191 8.66 10.21 -7.62
N ARG A 192 8.57 8.94 -7.22
CA ARG A 192 9.29 7.85 -7.88
C ARG A 192 8.75 7.57 -9.29
N GLU A 193 7.44 7.58 -9.48
CA GLU A 193 6.83 7.44 -10.80
C GLU A 193 7.18 8.60 -11.73
N LEU A 194 7.28 9.81 -11.18
CA LEU A 194 7.58 11.03 -11.94
C LEU A 194 9.06 11.19 -12.28
N PHE A 195 9.96 10.89 -11.34
CA PHE A 195 11.39 11.19 -11.43
C PHE A 195 12.29 9.94 -11.42
N GLY A 196 11.70 8.74 -11.29
CA GLY A 196 12.42 7.49 -11.24
C GLY A 196 13.09 7.19 -9.90
N SER A 197 13.84 6.09 -9.89
CA SER A 197 14.79 5.77 -8.83
C SER A 197 16.12 6.46 -9.12
N GLY A 198 16.81 6.87 -8.07
CA GLY A 198 18.08 7.57 -8.28
C GLY A 198 19.20 6.72 -8.87
N ASP A 199 19.02 5.40 -8.93
CA ASP A 199 19.96 4.42 -9.48
C ASP A 199 19.70 4.05 -10.94
N ASP A 200 18.81 4.76 -11.62
CA ASP A 200 18.41 4.58 -13.03
C ASP A 200 17.82 3.19 -13.39
N ILE A 201 17.54 2.37 -12.37
CA ILE A 201 16.81 1.08 -12.55
C ILE A 201 15.37 1.36 -12.97
N GLU A 202 14.78 2.45 -12.46
CA GLU A 202 13.46 2.90 -12.82
C GLU A 202 13.51 4.33 -13.37
N ARG A 203 13.10 4.48 -14.63
CA ARG A 203 12.99 5.78 -15.28
C ARG A 203 11.73 6.50 -14.84
N GLY A 204 11.87 7.78 -14.55
CA GLY A 204 10.73 8.66 -14.30
C GLY A 204 9.94 8.95 -15.57
N ASN A 205 8.66 9.29 -15.37
CA ASN A 205 7.79 9.78 -16.43
C ASN A 205 7.03 11.01 -15.91
N SER A 206 7.55 12.19 -16.23
CA SER A 206 6.95 13.46 -15.80
C SER A 206 5.64 13.81 -16.54
N ASN A 207 5.30 13.07 -17.61
CA ASN A 207 4.07 13.24 -18.37
C ASN A 207 2.88 12.42 -17.81
N LEU A 208 3.06 11.73 -16.68
CA LEU A 208 1.99 10.94 -16.06
C LEU A 208 0.80 11.81 -15.69
N LYS A 209 -0.39 11.38 -16.12
CA LYS A 209 -1.66 11.91 -15.69
C LYS A 209 -2.06 11.26 -14.37
N PRO A 210 -2.73 11.98 -13.46
CA PRO A 210 -3.34 11.35 -12.30
C PRO A 210 -4.36 10.29 -12.68
N GLU A 211 -4.40 9.20 -11.92
CA GLU A 211 -5.53 8.27 -12.03
C GLU A 211 -6.78 8.94 -11.46
N SER A 212 -7.91 8.71 -12.10
CA SER A 212 -9.22 9.02 -11.54
C SER A 212 -10.04 7.75 -11.38
N SER A 213 -10.81 7.65 -10.32
CA SER A 213 -11.61 6.45 -10.06
C SER A 213 -12.98 6.74 -9.48
N ASN A 214 -13.98 5.99 -9.96
CA ASN A 214 -15.28 5.87 -9.32
C ASN A 214 -15.27 4.64 -8.40
N ASN A 215 -15.56 4.84 -7.13
CA ASN A 215 -15.50 3.79 -6.11
C ASN A 215 -16.86 3.68 -5.43
N VAL A 216 -17.45 2.49 -5.43
CA VAL A 216 -18.64 2.15 -4.67
C VAL A 216 -18.28 1.03 -3.70
N ASN A 217 -18.62 1.21 -2.42
CA ASN A 217 -18.40 0.17 -1.41
C ASN A 217 -19.70 -0.07 -0.63
N ILE A 218 -20.01 -1.32 -0.41
CA ILE A 218 -21.11 -1.78 0.44
C ILE A 218 -20.52 -2.75 1.43
N SER A 219 -20.76 -2.56 2.73
CA SER A 219 -20.28 -3.51 3.73
C SER A 219 -21.27 -3.69 4.88
N VAL A 220 -21.25 -4.88 5.43
CA VAL A 220 -22.02 -5.28 6.61
C VAL A 220 -21.06 -5.78 7.66
N THR A 221 -21.15 -5.25 8.87
CA THR A 221 -20.49 -5.80 10.06
C THR A 221 -21.55 -6.26 11.01
N ALA A 222 -21.51 -7.50 11.45
CA ALA A 222 -22.46 -8.07 12.38
C ALA A 222 -21.76 -8.80 13.53
N ASN A 223 -22.10 -8.44 14.77
CA ASN A 223 -21.83 -9.27 15.94
C ASN A 223 -22.98 -10.27 16.05
N ALA A 224 -22.92 -11.34 15.26
CA ALA A 224 -24.02 -12.28 15.08
C ALA A 224 -24.35 -13.04 16.35
N VAL A 225 -23.35 -13.26 17.23
CA VAL A 225 -23.50 -13.77 18.59
C VAL A 225 -22.68 -12.88 19.52
N ASP A 226 -23.31 -12.40 20.58
CA ASP A 226 -22.68 -11.58 21.62
C ASP A 226 -23.24 -12.00 22.97
N LEU A 227 -22.80 -13.15 23.45
CA LEU A 227 -23.12 -13.73 24.76
C LEU A 227 -21.89 -13.66 25.64
N THR A 228 -22.05 -13.85 26.95
CA THR A 228 -20.96 -13.76 27.94
C THR A 228 -19.73 -14.58 27.54
N ASP A 229 -19.97 -15.79 27.05
CA ASP A 229 -18.93 -16.77 26.74
C ASP A 229 -18.68 -16.94 25.23
N HIS A 230 -19.54 -16.42 24.37
CA HIS A 230 -19.50 -16.65 22.93
C HIS A 230 -19.62 -15.34 22.18
N ARG A 231 -18.67 -15.05 21.33
CA ARG A 231 -18.72 -13.91 20.39
C ARG A 231 -18.47 -14.38 18.97
N LEU A 232 -19.35 -14.01 18.05
CA LEU A 232 -19.19 -14.25 16.62
C LEU A 232 -19.33 -12.92 15.88
N THR A 233 -18.25 -12.50 15.24
CA THR A 233 -18.24 -11.31 14.38
C THR A 233 -18.10 -11.74 12.93
N ILE A 234 -18.91 -11.14 12.07
CA ILE A 234 -18.88 -11.33 10.61
C ILE A 234 -18.77 -9.96 9.96
N ASP A 235 -17.78 -9.80 9.10
CA ASP A 235 -17.60 -8.63 8.23
C ASP A 235 -17.66 -9.09 6.78
N ALA A 236 -18.54 -8.49 5.99
CA ALA A 236 -18.62 -8.73 4.56
C ALA A 236 -18.59 -7.39 3.82
N ALA A 237 -17.78 -7.29 2.78
CA ALA A 237 -17.69 -6.11 1.96
C ALA A 237 -17.70 -6.47 0.47
N PHE A 238 -18.34 -5.63 -0.31
CA PHE A 238 -18.31 -5.65 -1.76
C PHE A 238 -17.81 -4.29 -2.25
N GLN A 239 -16.89 -4.29 -3.21
CA GLN A 239 -16.34 -3.08 -3.81
C GLN A 239 -16.42 -3.15 -5.34
N TYR A 240 -16.82 -2.03 -5.91
CA TYR A 240 -16.71 -1.74 -7.33
C TYR A 240 -15.82 -0.53 -7.53
N ARG A 241 -14.81 -0.65 -8.37
CA ARG A 241 -13.92 0.46 -8.71
C ARG A 241 -13.64 0.47 -10.20
N GLU A 242 -13.88 1.60 -10.84
CA GLU A 242 -13.46 1.85 -12.23
C GLU A 242 -12.43 2.96 -12.24
N ILE A 243 -11.25 2.67 -12.80
CA ILE A 243 -10.09 3.55 -12.84
C ILE A 243 -9.86 3.98 -14.28
N LYS A 244 -9.62 5.27 -14.50
CA LYS A 244 -9.12 5.85 -15.75
C LYS A 244 -7.69 6.30 -15.56
N ASP A 245 -6.91 6.27 -16.64
CA ASP A 245 -5.50 6.61 -16.65
C ASP A 245 -4.68 5.83 -15.60
N TYR A 246 -5.00 4.52 -15.45
CA TYR A 246 -4.35 3.65 -14.49
C TYR A 246 -2.84 3.65 -14.68
N ILE A 247 -2.09 3.99 -13.63
CA ILE A 247 -0.64 4.06 -13.67
C ILE A 247 -0.07 2.69 -13.34
N ARG A 248 0.58 2.08 -14.32
CA ARG A 248 1.22 0.77 -14.17
C ARG A 248 2.71 0.87 -14.44
N ARG A 249 3.48 0.20 -13.60
CA ARG A 249 4.91 -0.02 -13.82
C ARG A 249 5.08 -1.09 -14.89
N THR A 250 5.86 -0.77 -15.91
CA THR A 250 6.23 -1.68 -17.00
C THR A 250 7.74 -1.77 -17.10
N THR A 251 8.24 -2.90 -17.59
CA THR A 251 9.67 -3.07 -17.88
C THR A 251 9.84 -3.01 -19.40
N ASN A 252 10.74 -2.19 -19.87
CA ASN A 252 11.12 -2.18 -21.27
C ASN A 252 12.07 -3.35 -21.52
N ASN A 253 11.68 -4.27 -22.39
CA ASN A 253 12.44 -5.48 -22.68
C ASN A 253 13.82 -5.18 -23.33
N ASP A 254 13.93 -4.09 -24.08
CA ASP A 254 15.18 -3.72 -24.77
C ASP A 254 16.23 -3.14 -23.82
N SER A 255 15.80 -2.41 -22.79
CA SER A 255 16.70 -1.76 -21.83
C SER A 255 16.72 -2.42 -20.45
N GLY A 256 15.79 -3.33 -20.18
CA GLY A 256 15.58 -3.92 -18.85
C GLY A 256 15.15 -2.92 -17.76
N ARG A 257 14.95 -1.65 -18.13
CA ARG A 257 14.58 -0.58 -17.21
C ARG A 257 13.07 -0.52 -17.02
N ALA A 258 12.65 -0.33 -15.80
CA ALA A 258 11.24 -0.11 -15.50
C ALA A 258 10.87 1.36 -15.71
N SER A 259 9.62 1.62 -16.08
CA SER A 259 9.02 2.94 -16.07
C SER A 259 7.53 2.84 -15.77
N SER A 260 6.95 3.92 -15.29
CA SER A 260 5.51 4.00 -15.07
C SER A 260 4.82 4.69 -16.23
N GLN A 261 3.67 4.17 -16.64
CA GLN A 261 2.86 4.75 -17.71
C GLN A 261 1.37 4.64 -17.41
N ASN A 262 0.56 5.52 -18.01
CA ASN A 262 -0.88 5.43 -17.93
C ASN A 262 -1.37 4.32 -18.89
N ASP A 263 -1.90 3.23 -18.34
CA ASP A 263 -2.32 2.01 -19.07
C ASP A 263 -3.85 1.96 -19.28
N GLY A 264 -4.45 3.11 -19.53
CA GLY A 264 -5.85 3.24 -19.92
C GLY A 264 -6.83 2.98 -18.77
N ARG A 265 -7.86 2.15 -19.01
CA ARG A 265 -8.97 1.91 -18.07
C ARG A 265 -8.89 0.53 -17.45
N VAL A 266 -9.19 0.47 -16.16
CA VAL A 266 -9.23 -0.78 -15.39
C VAL A 266 -10.49 -0.80 -14.53
N ARG A 267 -11.15 -1.96 -14.45
CA ARG A 267 -12.25 -2.22 -13.52
C ARG A 267 -11.80 -3.22 -12.47
N ASN A 268 -12.11 -2.94 -11.22
CA ASN A 268 -11.96 -3.88 -10.13
C ASN A 268 -13.31 -4.20 -9.50
N LEU A 269 -13.64 -5.49 -9.39
CA LEU A 269 -14.71 -6.02 -8.57
C LEU A 269 -14.08 -6.79 -7.44
N GLY A 270 -14.42 -6.45 -6.21
CA GLY A 270 -13.84 -7.09 -5.03
C GLY A 270 -14.90 -7.54 -4.04
N THR A 271 -14.61 -8.63 -3.34
CA THR A 271 -15.40 -9.11 -2.20
C THR A 271 -14.46 -9.55 -1.11
N ASP A 272 -14.70 -9.07 0.10
CA ASP A 272 -13.97 -9.46 1.31
C ASP A 272 -14.95 -10.06 2.32
N LEU A 273 -14.57 -11.17 2.93
CA LEU A 273 -15.31 -11.82 4.01
C LEU A 273 -14.35 -12.09 5.16
N SER A 274 -14.73 -11.69 6.37
CA SER A 274 -14.01 -12.02 7.60
C SER A 274 -14.98 -12.59 8.61
N ILE A 275 -14.59 -13.69 9.25
CA ILE A 275 -15.37 -14.35 10.30
C ILE A 275 -14.44 -14.62 11.46
N ARG A 276 -14.86 -14.26 12.67
CA ARG A 276 -14.14 -14.56 13.91
C ARG A 276 -15.08 -15.00 14.99
N TYR A 277 -14.82 -16.18 15.54
CA TYR A 277 -15.51 -16.71 16.72
C TYR A 277 -14.54 -16.76 17.90
N THR A 278 -15.00 -16.33 19.06
CA THR A 278 -14.24 -16.35 20.32
C THR A 278 -15.09 -17.00 21.41
N PHE A 279 -14.47 -17.90 22.18
CA PHE A 279 -15.09 -18.59 23.32
C PHE A 279 -14.30 -18.30 24.59
N LYS A 280 -14.96 -17.72 25.61
CA LYS A 280 -14.42 -17.41 26.96
C LYS A 280 -13.08 -16.67 26.96
N ASP A 281 -12.76 -15.91 25.91
CA ASP A 281 -11.42 -15.33 25.72
C ASP A 281 -10.26 -16.36 25.84
N ALA A 282 -10.59 -17.66 25.83
CA ALA A 282 -9.62 -18.75 25.91
C ALA A 282 -9.35 -19.41 24.56
N PHE A 283 -10.33 -19.39 23.69
CA PHE A 283 -10.20 -19.98 22.34
C PHE A 283 -10.77 -19.02 21.30
N PHE A 284 -10.12 -18.92 20.17
CA PHE A 284 -10.69 -18.29 19.00
C PHE A 284 -10.36 -19.06 17.73
N VAL A 285 -11.24 -18.94 16.76
CA VAL A 285 -11.02 -19.34 15.37
C VAL A 285 -11.54 -18.26 14.48
N GLY A 286 -10.79 -17.96 13.43
CA GLY A 286 -11.16 -16.92 12.48
C GLY A 286 -10.55 -17.17 11.12
N GLY A 287 -10.99 -16.37 10.17
CA GLY A 287 -10.41 -16.37 8.85
C GLY A 287 -10.96 -15.23 8.02
N ASN A 288 -10.21 -14.89 7.01
CA ASN A 288 -10.65 -13.97 5.99
C ASN A 288 -10.40 -14.54 4.60
N PHE A 289 -11.22 -14.07 3.69
CA PHE A 289 -11.18 -14.43 2.28
C PHE A 289 -11.39 -13.18 1.44
N SER A 290 -10.54 -12.98 0.43
CA SER A 290 -10.63 -11.90 -0.52
C SER A 290 -10.64 -12.43 -1.95
N TYR A 291 -11.56 -11.89 -2.74
CA TYR A 291 -11.63 -12.11 -4.18
C TYR A 291 -11.57 -10.76 -4.89
N ILE A 292 -10.67 -10.62 -5.86
CA ILE A 292 -10.42 -9.38 -6.62
C ILE A 292 -10.40 -9.72 -8.11
N ASP A 293 -11.37 -9.21 -8.86
CA ASP A 293 -11.41 -9.34 -10.32
C ASP A 293 -11.05 -8.00 -10.99
N MET A 294 -9.74 -7.78 -11.13
CA MET A 294 -9.21 -6.57 -11.73
C MET A 294 -8.90 -6.80 -13.22
N ARG A 295 -9.63 -6.11 -14.12
CA ARG A 295 -9.55 -6.32 -15.56
C ARG A 295 -9.28 -5.04 -16.32
N SER A 296 -8.50 -5.16 -17.40
CA SER A 296 -8.33 -4.08 -18.38
C SER A 296 -9.62 -3.82 -19.14
N LEU A 297 -10.03 -2.56 -19.22
CA LEU A 297 -11.12 -2.09 -20.07
C LEU A 297 -10.63 -1.27 -21.27
N THR A 298 -9.33 -1.25 -21.51
CA THR A 298 -8.72 -0.56 -22.66
C THR A 298 -8.93 -1.41 -23.91
N ARG A 299 -9.88 -1.00 -24.72
CA ARG A 299 -10.29 -1.79 -25.89
C ARG A 299 -9.34 -1.65 -27.08
N TYR A 300 -8.80 -0.46 -27.29
CA TYR A 300 -7.93 -0.17 -28.43
C TYR A 300 -6.53 0.22 -27.94
N VAL A 301 -5.51 -0.17 -28.71
CA VAL A 301 -4.15 0.28 -28.48
C VAL A 301 -4.09 1.80 -28.69
N THR A 302 -3.45 2.52 -27.77
CA THR A 302 -3.37 3.99 -27.79
C THR A 302 -2.89 4.50 -29.13
N GLY A 303 -3.65 5.44 -29.74
CA GLY A 303 -3.33 6.03 -31.04
C GLY A 303 -3.65 5.16 -32.25
N THR A 304 -4.31 4.02 -32.08
CA THR A 304 -4.69 3.11 -33.18
C THR A 304 -6.13 2.66 -33.09
N GLN A 305 -6.66 2.03 -34.15
CA GLN A 305 -7.95 1.34 -34.14
C GLN A 305 -7.79 -0.18 -33.89
N GLN A 306 -6.59 -0.64 -33.61
CA GLN A 306 -6.34 -2.05 -33.34
C GLN A 306 -6.85 -2.42 -31.96
N GLU A 307 -7.61 -3.50 -31.86
CA GLU A 307 -8.09 -4.01 -30.58
C GLU A 307 -6.93 -4.51 -29.72
N SER A 308 -6.91 -4.10 -28.46
CA SER A 308 -5.88 -4.52 -27.51
C SER A 308 -6.10 -5.98 -27.14
N LYS A 309 -5.06 -6.78 -27.25
CA LYS A 309 -5.07 -8.19 -26.80
C LYS A 309 -5.37 -8.32 -25.29
N ASN A 310 -5.11 -7.27 -24.52
CA ASN A 310 -5.33 -7.24 -23.08
C ASN A 310 -6.76 -6.82 -22.68
N TYR A 311 -7.64 -6.56 -23.65
CA TYR A 311 -9.03 -6.17 -23.38
C TYR A 311 -9.79 -7.28 -22.66
N LYS A 312 -10.35 -6.95 -21.49
CA LYS A 312 -11.04 -7.87 -20.55
C LYS A 312 -10.12 -8.90 -19.85
N GLU A 313 -8.82 -8.90 -20.14
CA GLU A 313 -7.87 -9.73 -19.39
C GLU A 313 -7.65 -9.22 -17.98
N ARG A 314 -7.31 -10.13 -17.06
CA ARG A 314 -6.91 -9.75 -15.70
C ARG A 314 -5.58 -9.02 -15.70
N VAL A 315 -5.49 -7.97 -14.89
CA VAL A 315 -4.23 -7.26 -14.67
C VAL A 315 -3.24 -8.22 -14.02
N PRO A 316 -2.04 -8.42 -14.61
CA PRO A 316 -1.07 -9.39 -14.13
C PRO A 316 -0.39 -8.98 -12.81
N ALA A 317 0.32 -9.92 -12.21
CA ALA A 317 1.05 -9.78 -10.94
C ALA A 317 0.16 -9.37 -9.73
N ILE A 318 -1.15 -9.60 -9.82
CA ILE A 318 -2.11 -9.32 -8.75
C ILE A 318 -2.83 -10.63 -8.39
N PRO A 319 -2.68 -11.14 -7.15
CA PRO A 319 -3.48 -12.27 -6.69
C PRO A 319 -4.98 -11.93 -6.74
N TYR A 320 -5.77 -12.80 -7.36
CA TYR A 320 -7.21 -12.56 -7.47
C TYR A 320 -8.05 -13.29 -6.41
N MET A 321 -7.48 -14.30 -5.74
CA MET A 321 -8.14 -15.03 -4.67
C MET A 321 -7.10 -15.40 -3.62
N TYR A 322 -7.32 -14.96 -2.40
CA TYR A 322 -6.42 -15.26 -1.28
C TYR A 322 -7.18 -15.14 0.04
N GLY A 323 -6.60 -15.69 1.09
CA GLY A 323 -7.15 -15.62 2.43
C GLY A 323 -6.23 -16.22 3.46
N ASN A 324 -6.61 -16.05 4.69
CA ASN A 324 -5.97 -16.73 5.81
C ASN A 324 -7.00 -17.30 6.79
N GLY A 325 -6.54 -18.29 7.55
CA GLY A 325 -7.27 -18.84 8.68
C GLY A 325 -6.38 -18.80 9.90
N GLU A 326 -6.97 -18.60 11.06
CA GLU A 326 -6.26 -18.57 12.32
C GLU A 326 -7.03 -19.31 13.42
N ALA A 327 -6.32 -19.91 14.35
CA ALA A 327 -6.88 -20.45 15.58
C ALA A 327 -5.93 -20.16 16.73
N GLY A 328 -6.47 -19.77 17.86
CA GLY A 328 -5.68 -19.48 19.04
C GLY A 328 -6.29 -20.08 20.30
N LEU A 329 -5.43 -20.51 21.20
CA LEU A 329 -5.77 -21.06 22.50
C LEU A 329 -4.93 -20.39 23.57
N THR A 330 -5.60 -19.79 24.55
CA THR A 330 -4.98 -19.19 25.72
C THR A 330 -5.33 -20.04 26.96
N LEU A 331 -4.32 -20.66 27.54
CA LEU A 331 -4.44 -21.44 28.77
C LEU A 331 -3.83 -20.67 29.92
N ARG A 332 -4.57 -20.52 31.00
CA ARG A 332 -4.12 -19.84 32.21
C ARG A 332 -3.76 -20.86 33.29
N ASP A 333 -2.83 -20.49 34.16
CA ASP A 333 -2.38 -21.32 35.29
C ASP A 333 -1.79 -22.69 34.85
N VAL A 334 -1.12 -22.72 33.68
CA VAL A 334 -0.46 -23.92 33.16
C VAL A 334 0.88 -24.09 33.88
N PHE A 335 1.09 -25.25 34.50
CA PHE A 335 2.23 -25.64 35.34
C PHE A 335 2.37 -24.83 36.62
N VAL A 336 2.20 -23.51 36.61
CA VAL A 336 2.34 -22.62 37.76
C VAL A 336 1.21 -21.59 37.76
N LYS A 337 0.65 -21.29 38.93
CA LYS A 337 -0.40 -20.28 39.10
C LYS A 337 0.07 -18.90 38.66
N GLY A 338 -0.74 -18.19 37.91
CA GLY A 338 -0.42 -16.84 37.37
C GLY A 338 0.32 -16.85 36.05
N THR A 339 0.52 -18.01 35.42
CA THR A 339 1.13 -18.13 34.11
C THR A 339 0.10 -18.17 32.98
N VAL A 340 0.50 -17.82 31.77
CA VAL A 340 -0.33 -17.86 30.57
C VAL A 340 0.45 -18.52 29.45
N LEU A 341 -0.14 -19.55 28.84
CA LEU A 341 0.33 -20.20 27.65
C LEU A 341 -0.59 -19.84 26.49
N ASP A 342 -0.04 -19.18 25.48
CA ASP A 342 -0.73 -18.84 24.24
C ASP A 342 -0.19 -19.70 23.11
N ILE A 343 -1.09 -20.34 22.39
CA ILE A 343 -0.80 -21.13 21.18
C ILE A 343 -1.60 -20.50 20.05
N HIS A 344 -0.91 -20.09 18.98
CA HIS A 344 -1.54 -19.48 17.82
C HIS A 344 -1.07 -20.19 16.54
N TYR A 345 -2.03 -20.69 15.81
CA TYR A 345 -1.84 -21.29 14.49
C TYR A 345 -2.41 -20.40 13.42
N MET A 346 -1.69 -20.24 12.31
CA MET A 346 -2.10 -19.46 11.16
C MET A 346 -1.85 -20.23 9.87
N MET A 347 -2.77 -20.16 8.95
CA MET A 347 -2.61 -20.65 7.59
C MET A 347 -2.83 -19.50 6.59
N ASN A 348 -2.07 -19.49 5.49
CA ASN A 348 -2.20 -18.51 4.42
C ASN A 348 -2.38 -19.24 3.10
N TYR A 349 -3.31 -18.77 2.30
CA TYR A 349 -3.64 -19.31 0.98
C TYR A 349 -3.59 -18.21 -0.07
N VAL A 350 -2.93 -18.46 -1.19
CA VAL A 350 -2.94 -17.61 -2.38
C VAL A 350 -3.15 -18.50 -3.60
N GLN A 351 -4.19 -18.24 -4.37
CA GLN A 351 -4.47 -18.95 -5.61
C GLN A 351 -3.43 -18.63 -6.67
N LYS A 352 -3.11 -19.58 -7.54
CA LYS A 352 -2.29 -19.37 -8.73
C LYS A 352 -2.74 -18.13 -9.50
N PHE A 353 -1.80 -17.28 -9.92
CA PHE A 353 -2.07 -16.10 -10.74
C PHE A 353 -0.94 -15.85 -11.73
N SER A 354 -1.24 -15.10 -12.80
CA SER A 354 -0.29 -14.86 -13.88
C SER A 354 0.63 -13.68 -13.55
N TYR A 355 1.91 -13.85 -13.82
CA TYR A 355 2.93 -12.79 -13.71
C TYR A 355 2.82 -11.79 -14.89
N GLU A 356 2.50 -12.28 -16.08
CA GLU A 356 2.29 -11.51 -17.31
C GLU A 356 0.84 -11.58 -17.78
N TRP A 357 0.50 -10.81 -18.81
CA TRP A 357 -0.79 -10.90 -19.46
C TRP A 357 -1.02 -12.31 -20.02
N ASN A 358 -2.17 -12.92 -19.74
CA ASN A 358 -2.52 -14.28 -20.17
C ASN A 358 -2.40 -14.50 -21.67
N VAL A 359 -2.55 -13.45 -22.47
CA VAL A 359 -2.44 -13.50 -23.93
C VAL A 359 -1.06 -13.97 -24.42
N TYR A 360 -0.03 -13.85 -23.60
CA TYR A 360 1.31 -14.33 -23.92
C TYR A 360 1.54 -15.80 -23.55
N GLN A 361 0.61 -16.43 -22.81
CA GLN A 361 0.56 -17.85 -22.45
C GLN A 361 1.88 -18.42 -21.89
N ASN A 362 2.64 -17.59 -21.20
CA ASN A 362 3.88 -18.02 -20.58
C ASN A 362 3.61 -18.59 -19.18
N ALA A 363 3.10 -19.82 -19.13
CA ALA A 363 2.74 -20.49 -17.87
C ALA A 363 3.94 -20.73 -16.95
N GLU A 364 5.16 -20.71 -17.48
CA GLU A 364 6.38 -20.87 -16.68
C GLU A 364 6.61 -19.67 -15.74
N LEU A 365 6.12 -18.49 -16.10
CA LEU A 365 6.19 -17.30 -15.27
C LEU A 365 5.06 -17.19 -14.26
N ASP A 366 4.03 -18.02 -14.34
CA ASP A 366 2.93 -18.00 -13.37
C ASP A 366 3.42 -18.26 -11.95
N ILE A 367 2.84 -17.53 -11.01
CA ILE A 367 3.05 -17.77 -9.59
C ILE A 367 2.09 -18.89 -9.17
N PRO A 368 2.62 -20.05 -8.70
CA PRO A 368 1.80 -21.20 -8.35
C PRO A 368 0.90 -20.93 -7.16
N THR A 369 -0.09 -21.76 -6.96
CA THR A 369 -0.89 -21.77 -5.72
C THR A 369 0.04 -21.97 -4.52
N GLN A 370 -0.12 -21.12 -3.51
CA GLN A 370 0.71 -21.12 -2.32
C GLN A 370 -0.17 -21.39 -1.09
N PHE A 371 0.33 -22.26 -0.24
CA PHE A 371 -0.31 -22.57 1.01
C PHE A 371 0.77 -22.73 2.09
N SER A 372 0.71 -21.90 3.12
CA SER A 372 1.68 -21.93 4.21
C SER A 372 0.98 -22.03 5.56
N HIS A 373 1.70 -22.58 6.53
CA HIS A 373 1.22 -22.79 7.88
C HIS A 373 2.28 -22.32 8.86
N ASP A 374 1.87 -21.58 9.88
CA ASP A 374 2.74 -21.02 10.89
C ASP A 374 2.20 -21.40 12.28
N LEU A 375 3.10 -21.61 13.23
CA LEU A 375 2.76 -21.91 14.63
C LEU A 375 3.58 -21.00 15.55
N PHE A 376 2.90 -20.37 16.48
CA PHE A 376 3.47 -19.52 17.51
C PHE A 376 3.05 -20.05 18.87
N VAL A 377 3.99 -20.19 19.78
CA VAL A 377 3.75 -20.58 21.18
C VAL A 377 4.44 -19.58 22.06
N SER A 378 3.73 -19.01 23.02
CA SER A 378 4.27 -18.04 23.97
C SER A 378 3.88 -18.44 25.39
N TYR A 379 4.86 -18.43 26.28
CA TYR A 379 4.66 -18.70 27.71
C TYR A 379 5.08 -17.50 28.52
N ASN A 380 4.10 -16.93 29.24
CA ASN A 380 4.29 -15.77 30.10
C ASN A 380 4.29 -16.24 31.56
N PHE A 381 5.29 -15.85 32.33
CA PHE A 381 5.49 -16.25 33.71
C PHE A 381 6.12 -15.15 34.57
N GLY A 382 6.23 -15.39 35.89
CA GLY A 382 6.66 -14.40 36.85
C GLY A 382 5.46 -13.81 37.64
N LYS A 383 5.72 -13.12 38.74
CA LYS A 383 4.67 -12.61 39.67
C LYS A 383 3.71 -11.62 38.99
N LYS A 384 4.15 -10.92 37.95
CA LYS A 384 3.38 -9.95 37.14
C LYS A 384 3.51 -10.25 35.65
N SER A 385 3.76 -11.50 35.27
CA SER A 385 4.04 -11.90 33.87
C SER A 385 5.22 -11.13 33.26
N GLU A 386 6.26 -10.89 34.09
CA GLU A 386 7.43 -10.10 33.64
C GLU A 386 8.28 -10.83 32.58
N PHE A 387 8.24 -12.14 32.56
CA PHE A 387 9.03 -12.96 31.64
C PHE A 387 8.17 -13.56 30.56
N THR A 388 8.65 -13.52 29.33
CA THR A 388 8.02 -14.16 28.19
C THR A 388 9.06 -15.00 27.46
N VAL A 389 8.73 -16.25 27.20
CA VAL A 389 9.47 -17.12 26.28
C VAL A 389 8.53 -17.46 25.14
N SER A 390 8.95 -17.19 23.89
CA SER A 390 8.15 -17.56 22.73
C SER A 390 8.99 -18.31 21.71
N ALA A 391 8.34 -19.29 21.09
CA ALA A 391 8.88 -20.07 19.97
C ALA A 391 7.94 -19.93 18.77
N GLU A 392 8.52 -19.73 17.60
CA GLU A 392 7.78 -19.66 16.36
C GLU A 392 8.37 -20.59 15.31
N CYS A 393 7.51 -21.22 14.55
CA CYS A 393 7.87 -21.98 13.37
C CYS A 393 7.03 -21.46 12.20
N THR A 394 7.67 -20.77 11.26
CA THR A 394 7.00 -20.29 10.05
C THR A 394 7.22 -21.29 8.91
N ASN A 395 6.20 -21.38 8.05
CA ASN A 395 6.18 -22.32 6.93
C ASN A 395 6.51 -23.77 7.37
N ILE A 396 5.74 -24.29 8.32
CA ILE A 396 5.94 -25.60 8.97
C ILE A 396 6.22 -26.73 7.97
N PHE A 397 5.49 -26.75 6.86
CA PHE A 397 5.62 -27.80 5.83
C PHE A 397 6.69 -27.51 4.78
N ASN A 398 7.49 -26.44 4.96
CA ASN A 398 8.54 -26.03 4.04
C ASN A 398 8.05 -25.89 2.59
N ALA A 399 6.86 -25.33 2.40
CA ALA A 399 6.29 -25.08 1.08
C ALA A 399 7.14 -24.05 0.31
N ARG A 400 7.22 -24.19 -1.00
CA ARG A 400 7.86 -23.18 -1.85
C ARG A 400 6.92 -22.00 -2.01
N LEU A 401 7.30 -20.87 -1.45
CA LEU A 401 6.53 -19.62 -1.48
C LEU A 401 7.25 -18.61 -2.37
N TYR A 402 6.48 -17.79 -3.05
CA TYR A 402 6.97 -16.77 -3.97
C TYR A 402 6.32 -15.41 -3.67
N ASP A 403 7.00 -14.35 -4.03
CA ASP A 403 6.39 -13.02 -4.11
C ASP A 403 5.68 -12.80 -5.45
N ASN A 404 5.17 -11.59 -5.68
CA ASN A 404 4.45 -11.23 -6.91
C ASN A 404 5.36 -11.16 -8.15
N PHE A 405 6.68 -11.23 -7.97
CA PHE A 405 7.69 -11.23 -9.03
C PHE A 405 8.30 -12.63 -9.25
N LYS A 406 7.67 -13.66 -8.68
CA LYS A 406 8.14 -15.04 -8.70
C LYS A 406 9.52 -15.25 -8.05
N MET A 407 9.94 -14.34 -7.17
CA MET A 407 11.13 -14.55 -6.36
C MET A 407 10.78 -15.46 -5.18
N GLN A 408 11.56 -16.52 -4.99
CA GLN A 408 11.34 -17.49 -3.93
C GLN A 408 11.60 -16.84 -2.56
N LYS A 409 10.64 -17.00 -1.66
CA LYS A 409 10.77 -16.59 -0.26
C LYS A 409 11.55 -17.64 0.55
N PRO A 410 12.06 -17.28 1.73
CA PRO A 410 12.66 -18.24 2.65
C PRO A 410 11.74 -19.42 2.94
N GLY A 411 12.31 -20.61 3.09
CA GLY A 411 11.59 -21.80 3.49
C GLY A 411 11.19 -21.77 4.98
N ARG A 412 11.09 -22.95 5.60
CA ARG A 412 10.77 -23.09 7.02
C ARG A 412 11.84 -22.40 7.87
N ALA A 413 11.36 -21.61 8.85
CA ALA A 413 12.23 -20.93 9.80
C ALA A 413 11.73 -21.12 11.22
N PHE A 414 12.66 -21.15 12.17
CA PHE A 414 12.43 -21.22 13.61
C PHE A 414 13.02 -20.02 14.29
N ALA A 415 12.31 -19.46 15.26
CA ALA A 415 12.85 -18.45 16.13
C ALA A 415 12.44 -18.69 17.59
N ILE A 416 13.33 -18.35 18.52
CA ILE A 416 13.07 -18.33 19.96
C ILE A 416 13.34 -16.93 20.43
N LYS A 417 12.42 -16.36 21.21
CA LYS A 417 12.53 -15.00 21.75
C LYS A 417 12.34 -15.04 23.26
N PHE A 418 13.18 -14.28 23.97
CA PHE A 418 13.06 -14.03 25.39
C PHE A 418 12.70 -12.56 25.60
N GLY A 419 11.67 -12.31 26.36
CA GLY A 419 11.22 -10.99 26.74
C GLY A 419 11.25 -10.81 28.25
N TYR A 420 11.65 -9.64 28.69
CA TYR A 420 11.52 -9.19 30.08
C TYR A 420 10.87 -7.81 30.11
N SER A 421 9.74 -7.69 30.80
CA SER A 421 9.01 -6.43 30.95
C SER A 421 9.29 -5.84 32.33
N PHE A 422 9.96 -4.69 32.34
CA PHE A 422 10.21 -3.95 33.56
C PHE A 422 9.00 -3.04 33.84
N MET A 423 8.17 -3.43 34.79
CA MET A 423 7.13 -2.55 35.32
C MET A 423 7.60 -1.93 36.63
N LYS A 424 7.69 -0.60 36.67
CA LYS A 424 7.94 0.18 37.88
C LYS A 424 6.70 0.21 38.77
#